data_6126dd68b6cefcc5848d85baa4baf8c1
#
_entry.id   6126dd68b6cefcc5848d85baa4baf8c1
#
_cell.length_a   1.000
_cell.length_b   1.000
_cell.length_c   1.000
_cell.angle_alpha   90.00
_cell.angle_beta   90.00
_cell.angle_gamma   90.00
#
_symmetry.space_group_name_H-M   'P 1'
#
loop_
_entity.id
_entity.type
_entity.pdbx_description
1 polymer ?
#
loop_
_entity_poly.entity_id
_entity_poly.type
_entity_poly.pdbx_seq_one_letter_code
_entity_poly.pdbx_strand_id
1 'polypeptide(L)'
;MVIANWRDPPEHSTPSCHRKGPMMTVKDKWNRIFGHRETMVNTNDALPGRDAPTFELSGVHTVLGTRMTPPFPEHLETATLALGCFWGAEQLFWDIGGVWTTAVGYTGGYTPNPTYEETCSAQTGHAEAVLVVYDPVKVSYEDLLTIFFEAHDPTQGMRQGNDIGSQYRSGIYVHNHAQREQAEMAIQSYGAALRAEGHDPITTELADAGPFYYAEEYHQQYLHTVPGGYCGLKGTGVACAIAPATVSGGEHDTATDPGLKPLPKTEDEWRKALGPEQYKVLRQAGTERPGTGEYNAVWDEGTYRCAACGNPLFDSSTKFDHGCGWPSFGEALPGAVTYIEDRTFGMVRTEVRCARCESHLGHLFNDGPREHNGARFCMNSVAIDLQER
;
A
#
# COMPACT_ATOMS: atom_id res chain seq x y z
N MET A 1 28.61 -26.53 92.88
CA MET A 1 27.22 -26.93 92.72
C MET A 1 26.53 -25.73 92.12
N VAL A 2 26.45 -25.67 90.78
CA VAL A 2 25.98 -24.52 90.04
C VAL A 2 24.67 -24.92 89.36
N ILE A 3 23.63 -24.25 89.73
CA ILE A 3 22.26 -24.45 89.15
C ILE A 3 22.16 -23.55 87.91
N ALA A 4 21.98 -24.17 86.75
CA ALA A 4 21.80 -23.46 85.51
C ALA A 4 20.35 -23.04 85.38
N ASN A 5 20.10 -21.71 85.19
CA ASN A 5 18.83 -21.14 84.85
C ASN A 5 18.56 -21.36 83.36
N TRP A 6 17.47 -22.06 83.06
CA TRP A 6 16.88 -22.13 81.74
C TRP A 6 16.07 -20.83 81.49
N ARG A 7 16.37 -20.07 80.38
CA ARG A 7 15.53 -19.02 79.88
C ARG A 7 14.72 -19.57 78.71
N ASP A 8 13.44 -19.25 78.66
CA ASP A 8 12.54 -19.58 77.56
C ASP A 8 13.01 -18.93 76.24
N PRO A 9 12.82 -19.63 75.11
CA PRO A 9 13.10 -19.03 73.79
C PRO A 9 12.06 -18.00 73.41
N PRO A 10 12.42 -16.97 72.59
CA PRO A 10 11.48 -15.94 72.18
C PRO A 10 10.42 -16.49 71.21
N GLU A 11 9.20 -16.01 71.38
CA GLU A 11 8.04 -16.30 70.53
C GLU A 11 8.36 -16.02 69.07
N HIS A 12 8.19 -17.04 68.24
CA HIS A 12 8.23 -16.91 66.80
C HIS A 12 6.97 -16.14 66.34
N SER A 13 7.17 -14.91 65.85
CA SER A 13 6.15 -14.16 65.11
C SER A 13 5.80 -14.93 63.83
N THR A 14 4.55 -15.36 63.71
CA THR A 14 4.00 -15.93 62.50
C THR A 14 4.08 -14.92 61.34
N PRO A 15 4.53 -15.33 60.14
CA PRO A 15 4.53 -14.45 58.98
C PRO A 15 3.06 -14.15 58.60
N SER A 16 2.75 -12.86 58.46
CA SER A 16 1.45 -12.38 58.00
C SER A 16 1.14 -13.00 56.61
N CYS A 17 -0.02 -13.61 56.55
CA CYS A 17 -0.63 -14.14 55.33
C CYS A 17 -0.69 -13.05 54.29
N HIS A 18 0.18 -13.10 53.27
CA HIS A 18 0.07 -12.26 52.10
C HIS A 18 -1.28 -12.53 51.44
N ARG A 19 -2.16 -11.55 51.46
CA ARG A 19 -3.39 -11.58 50.69
C ARG A 19 -3.02 -11.75 49.24
N LYS A 20 -3.23 -12.94 48.69
CA LYS A 20 -3.21 -13.14 47.23
C LYS A 20 -4.28 -12.21 46.67
N GLY A 21 -3.86 -11.22 45.88
CA GLY A 21 -4.79 -10.40 45.14
C GLY A 21 -5.75 -11.26 44.32
N PRO A 22 -6.87 -10.74 43.88
CA PRO A 22 -7.87 -11.51 43.15
C PRO A 22 -7.20 -12.16 41.92
N MET A 23 -7.42 -13.47 41.76
CA MET A 23 -6.89 -14.24 40.65
C MET A 23 -7.46 -13.66 39.34
N MET A 24 -6.59 -13.07 38.50
CA MET A 24 -7.02 -12.50 37.21
C MET A 24 -7.73 -13.57 36.38
N THR A 25 -8.94 -13.27 35.92
CA THR A 25 -9.68 -14.14 35.01
C THR A 25 -8.95 -14.29 33.67
N VAL A 26 -9.30 -15.30 32.88
CA VAL A 26 -8.78 -15.44 31.48
C VAL A 26 -9.11 -14.20 30.67
N LYS A 27 -10.28 -13.58 30.90
CA LYS A 27 -10.72 -12.33 30.28
C LYS A 27 -9.83 -11.15 30.70
N ASP A 28 -9.43 -11.06 31.98
CA ASP A 28 -8.55 -10.01 32.46
C ASP A 28 -7.13 -10.17 31.92
N LYS A 29 -6.64 -11.41 31.77
CA LYS A 29 -5.36 -11.70 31.11
C LYS A 29 -5.42 -11.36 29.62
N TRP A 30 -6.53 -11.68 28.95
CA TRP A 30 -6.78 -11.36 27.56
C TRP A 30 -6.85 -9.84 27.34
N ASN A 31 -7.61 -9.11 28.14
CA ASN A 31 -7.70 -7.66 28.09
C ASN A 31 -6.35 -6.98 28.39
N ARG A 32 -5.53 -7.56 29.27
CA ARG A 32 -4.19 -7.03 29.57
C ARG A 32 -3.18 -7.27 28.45
N ILE A 33 -3.34 -8.35 27.68
CA ILE A 33 -2.44 -8.69 26.56
C ILE A 33 -2.90 -8.04 25.24
N PHE A 34 -4.21 -7.91 25.02
CA PHE A 34 -4.80 -7.49 23.75
C PHE A 34 -5.62 -6.21 23.83
N GLY A 35 -6.23 -5.89 24.95
CA GLY A 35 -7.12 -4.72 25.11
C GLY A 35 -6.39 -3.38 25.10
N HIS A 36 -5.07 -3.36 25.30
CA HIS A 36 -4.24 -2.13 25.16
C HIS A 36 -3.81 -1.84 23.71
N ARG A 37 -3.97 -2.79 22.81
CA ARG A 37 -3.51 -2.62 21.41
C ARG A 37 -4.43 -1.71 20.60
N GLU A 38 -5.69 -1.62 20.95
CA GLU A 38 -6.70 -0.79 20.26
C GLU A 38 -6.81 0.64 20.83
N THR A 39 -5.91 1.04 21.72
CA THR A 39 -5.87 2.38 22.29
C THR A 39 -4.47 2.96 22.24
N MET A 40 -4.37 4.28 22.03
CA MET A 40 -3.09 4.97 22.12
C MET A 40 -2.57 4.91 23.56
N VAL A 41 -1.29 4.58 23.71
CA VAL A 41 -0.59 4.74 24.99
C VAL A 41 -0.49 6.21 25.36
N ASN A 42 -0.57 6.52 26.67
CA ASN A 42 -0.30 7.88 27.11
C ASN A 42 1.20 8.20 27.03
N THR A 43 1.56 9.44 26.78
CA THR A 43 2.96 9.89 26.69
C THR A 43 3.79 9.49 27.92
N ASN A 44 3.21 9.54 29.12
CA ASN A 44 3.91 9.20 30.37
C ASN A 44 4.07 7.69 30.58
N ASP A 45 3.32 6.87 29.88
CA ASP A 45 3.32 5.41 29.98
C ASP A 45 4.07 4.74 28.81
N ALA A 46 4.48 5.56 27.83
CA ALA A 46 5.24 5.09 26.66
C ALA A 46 6.63 4.57 27.06
N LEU A 47 7.12 3.64 26.26
CA LEU A 47 8.49 3.12 26.44
C LEU A 47 9.53 4.24 26.30
N PRO A 48 10.60 4.24 27.12
CA PRO A 48 11.59 5.32 27.14
C PRO A 48 12.41 5.45 25.84
N GLY A 49 12.50 4.36 25.07
CA GLY A 49 13.30 4.33 23.84
C GLY A 49 14.81 4.45 24.08
N ARG A 50 15.53 4.96 23.08
CA ARG A 50 17.00 5.08 23.09
C ARG A 50 17.48 6.24 22.21
N ASP A 51 18.74 6.65 22.42
CA ASP A 51 19.33 7.81 21.71
C ASP A 51 19.71 7.49 20.24
N ALA A 52 19.90 6.23 19.91
CA ALA A 52 20.27 5.80 18.55
C ALA A 52 19.59 4.47 18.19
N PRO A 53 19.39 4.18 16.89
CA PRO A 53 18.87 2.88 16.44
C PRO A 53 19.84 1.74 16.81
N THR A 54 19.30 0.52 16.92
CA THR A 54 20.08 -0.68 17.29
C THR A 54 20.65 -1.42 16.08
N PHE A 55 20.47 -0.88 14.88
CA PHE A 55 20.86 -1.48 13.60
C PHE A 55 21.39 -0.40 12.65
N GLU A 56 22.01 -0.83 11.57
CA GLU A 56 22.43 0.00 10.45
C GLU A 56 21.61 -0.36 9.22
N LEU A 57 21.31 0.64 8.38
CA LEU A 57 20.66 0.44 7.09
C LEU A 57 21.71 0.40 5.98
N SER A 58 21.48 -0.42 4.96
CA SER A 58 22.26 -0.41 3.71
C SER A 58 22.17 0.96 3.02
N GLY A 59 21.06 1.66 3.23
CA GLY A 59 20.80 3.01 2.73
C GLY A 59 20.44 3.06 1.26
N VAL A 60 20.32 1.93 0.56
CA VAL A 60 19.96 1.83 -0.85
C VAL A 60 18.68 1.01 -1.01
N HIS A 61 17.71 1.58 -1.69
CA HIS A 61 16.44 0.91 -2.02
C HIS A 61 16.68 -0.23 -3.02
N THR A 62 16.35 -1.46 -2.64
CA THR A 62 16.70 -2.66 -3.44
C THR A 62 15.97 -2.75 -4.78
N VAL A 63 14.77 -2.15 -4.89
CA VAL A 63 13.97 -2.13 -6.13
C VAL A 63 14.34 -0.92 -7.00
N LEU A 64 14.37 0.29 -6.42
CA LEU A 64 14.55 1.54 -7.16
C LEU A 64 16.03 1.92 -7.34
N GLY A 65 16.96 1.30 -6.62
CA GLY A 65 18.38 1.60 -6.67
C GLY A 65 18.78 2.99 -6.13
N THR A 66 17.84 3.68 -5.49
CA THR A 66 18.00 5.04 -4.99
C THR A 66 18.35 5.05 -3.51
N ARG A 67 18.79 6.18 -3.00
CA ARG A 67 19.12 6.35 -1.58
C ARG A 67 17.84 6.47 -0.74
N MET A 68 17.72 5.67 0.33
CA MET A 68 16.56 5.68 1.23
C MET A 68 16.62 6.76 2.32
N THR A 69 17.80 7.30 2.60
CA THR A 69 18.02 8.26 3.70
C THR A 69 18.47 9.62 3.17
N PRO A 70 18.16 10.74 3.88
CA PRO A 70 18.62 12.07 3.49
C PRO A 70 20.18 12.19 3.37
N PRO A 71 20.68 13.19 2.62
CA PRO A 71 19.91 14.21 1.90
C PRO A 71 19.33 13.69 0.58
N PHE A 72 18.10 14.08 0.29
CA PHE A 72 17.44 13.83 -0.98
C PHE A 72 17.70 14.97 -1.97
N PRO A 73 17.58 14.77 -3.31
CA PRO A 73 17.62 15.86 -4.29
C PRO A 73 16.61 16.97 -3.97
N GLU A 74 17.04 18.23 -4.10
CA GLU A 74 16.28 19.42 -3.66
C GLU A 74 14.92 19.61 -4.36
N HIS A 75 14.77 19.07 -5.58
CA HIS A 75 13.52 19.17 -6.36
C HIS A 75 12.48 18.14 -5.97
N LEU A 76 12.82 17.16 -5.11
CA LEU A 76 11.91 16.14 -4.65
C LEU A 76 11.20 16.56 -3.38
N GLU A 77 9.99 16.08 -3.23
CA GLU A 77 9.19 16.26 -2.03
C GLU A 77 9.06 14.94 -1.25
N THR A 78 8.61 15.06 -0.01
CA THR A 78 8.45 13.92 0.90
C THR A 78 7.02 13.86 1.40
N ALA A 79 6.42 12.68 1.37
CA ALA A 79 5.16 12.34 2.04
C ALA A 79 5.41 11.25 3.08
N THR A 80 4.64 11.24 4.17
CA THR A 80 4.69 10.19 5.21
C THR A 80 3.28 9.70 5.49
N LEU A 81 3.02 8.43 5.18
CA LEU A 81 1.70 7.84 5.13
C LEU A 81 1.65 6.50 5.88
N ALA A 82 0.63 6.31 6.73
CA ALA A 82 0.39 5.09 7.50
C ALA A 82 -0.96 4.50 7.11
N LEU A 83 -0.98 3.28 6.59
CA LEU A 83 -2.18 2.63 6.07
C LEU A 83 -2.27 1.14 6.44
N GLY A 84 -1.83 0.79 7.62
CA GLY A 84 -1.77 -0.59 8.13
C GLY A 84 -0.35 -1.16 8.07
N CYS A 85 -0.22 -2.46 7.85
CA CYS A 85 1.09 -3.10 7.70
C CYS A 85 1.91 -2.44 6.59
N PHE A 86 3.09 -1.94 6.94
CA PHE A 86 3.91 -1.13 6.03
C PHE A 86 4.55 -1.92 4.87
N TRP A 87 4.55 -3.26 4.89
CA TRP A 87 5.11 -4.05 3.79
C TRP A 87 4.31 -3.89 2.49
N GLY A 88 2.97 -4.04 2.57
CA GLY A 88 2.10 -3.82 1.42
C GLY A 88 2.03 -2.34 1.04
N ALA A 89 2.04 -1.47 2.04
CA ALA A 89 2.03 -0.03 1.86
C ALA A 89 3.28 0.46 1.10
N GLU A 90 4.46 -0.05 1.44
CA GLU A 90 5.69 0.32 0.75
C GLU A 90 5.67 -0.11 -0.71
N GLN A 91 5.26 -1.37 -0.98
CA GLN A 91 5.14 -1.87 -2.35
C GLN A 91 4.21 -1.01 -3.20
N LEU A 92 3.07 -0.64 -2.65
CA LEU A 92 2.10 0.21 -3.33
C LEU A 92 2.73 1.50 -3.85
N PHE A 93 3.61 2.14 -3.04
CA PHE A 93 4.21 3.42 -3.41
C PHE A 93 5.44 3.29 -4.29
N TRP A 94 6.30 2.28 -4.14
CA TRP A 94 7.45 2.17 -5.04
C TRP A 94 7.08 1.81 -6.48
N ASP A 95 5.89 1.24 -6.70
CA ASP A 95 5.37 0.92 -8.03
C ASP A 95 4.81 2.16 -8.78
N ILE A 96 4.78 3.35 -8.13
CA ILE A 96 4.24 4.57 -8.72
C ILE A 96 5.32 5.31 -9.51
N GLY A 97 5.04 5.57 -10.79
CA GLY A 97 5.91 6.42 -11.63
C GLY A 97 6.01 7.83 -11.06
N GLY A 98 7.25 8.29 -10.81
CA GLY A 98 7.52 9.58 -10.16
C GLY A 98 7.96 9.43 -8.70
N VAL A 99 7.72 8.30 -8.04
CA VAL A 99 8.33 8.00 -6.75
C VAL A 99 9.81 7.69 -6.95
N TRP A 100 10.67 8.43 -6.26
CA TRP A 100 12.12 8.32 -6.35
C TRP A 100 12.68 7.27 -5.38
N THR A 101 12.14 7.22 -4.15
CA THR A 101 12.45 6.18 -3.16
C THR A 101 11.34 6.02 -2.14
N THR A 102 11.29 4.89 -1.48
CA THR A 102 10.48 4.65 -0.29
C THR A 102 11.33 4.14 0.84
N ALA A 103 10.83 4.20 2.06
CA ALA A 103 11.36 3.48 3.21
C ALA A 103 10.25 3.24 4.21
N VAL A 104 10.28 2.11 4.90
CA VAL A 104 9.36 1.83 6.00
C VAL A 104 9.95 2.23 7.34
N GLY A 105 9.08 2.61 8.26
CA GLY A 105 9.49 3.06 9.59
C GLY A 105 8.33 3.34 10.53
N TYR A 106 8.66 4.03 11.61
CA TYR A 106 7.77 4.31 12.73
C TYR A 106 7.68 5.82 12.97
N THR A 107 6.47 6.35 13.09
CA THR A 107 6.24 7.78 13.32
C THR A 107 4.94 8.04 14.08
N GLY A 108 4.69 9.28 14.49
CA GLY A 108 3.46 9.70 15.18
C GLY A 108 3.35 9.22 16.63
N GLY A 109 4.42 8.65 17.20
CA GLY A 109 4.47 8.17 18.59
C GLY A 109 5.44 8.95 19.47
N TYR A 110 5.78 8.36 20.61
CA TYR A 110 6.54 9.04 21.69
C TYR A 110 7.93 8.46 21.92
N THR A 111 8.14 7.17 21.63
CA THR A 111 9.36 6.43 21.94
C THR A 111 10.46 6.71 20.92
N PRO A 112 11.60 7.33 21.30
CA PRO A 112 12.69 7.53 20.35
C PRO A 112 13.35 6.21 19.90
N ASN A 113 13.65 6.08 18.62
CA ASN A 113 14.31 4.94 17.99
C ASN A 113 13.74 3.57 18.44
N PRO A 114 12.41 3.33 18.27
CA PRO A 114 11.80 2.08 18.73
C PRO A 114 12.30 0.90 17.90
N THR A 115 12.23 -0.30 18.47
CA THR A 115 12.34 -1.55 17.69
C THR A 115 10.97 -2.00 17.20
N TYR A 116 10.97 -2.97 16.28
CA TYR A 116 9.75 -3.61 15.79
C TYR A 116 8.95 -4.25 16.93
N GLU A 117 9.61 -5.00 17.81
CA GLU A 117 8.94 -5.65 18.95
C GLU A 117 8.32 -4.63 19.90
N GLU A 118 9.02 -3.51 20.15
CA GLU A 118 8.47 -2.43 20.97
C GLU A 118 7.25 -1.80 20.32
N THR A 119 7.26 -1.57 19.01
CA THR A 119 6.12 -1.03 18.27
C THR A 119 4.96 -2.02 18.26
N CYS A 120 5.21 -3.31 18.06
CA CYS A 120 4.19 -4.36 18.15
C CYS A 120 3.58 -4.52 19.54
N SER A 121 4.23 -4.02 20.59
CA SER A 121 3.66 -3.99 21.94
C SER A 121 2.54 -2.98 22.12
N ALA A 122 2.35 -2.04 21.16
CA ALA A 122 1.49 -0.86 21.21
C ALA A 122 1.84 0.13 22.34
N GLN A 123 3.07 0.06 22.90
CA GLN A 123 3.53 0.93 23.98
C GLN A 123 4.47 2.05 23.52
N THR A 124 4.71 2.18 22.22
CA THR A 124 5.53 3.27 21.65
C THR A 124 4.67 4.46 21.20
N GLY A 125 3.38 4.21 20.92
CA GLY A 125 2.48 5.17 20.31
C GLY A 125 2.72 5.38 18.81
N HIS A 126 3.73 4.75 18.20
CA HIS A 126 4.01 4.89 16.79
C HIS A 126 3.01 4.14 15.90
N ALA A 127 2.82 4.68 14.68
CA ALA A 127 2.26 3.96 13.55
C ALA A 127 3.39 3.37 12.70
N GLU A 128 3.14 2.23 12.07
CA GLU A 128 3.87 1.76 10.91
C GLU A 128 3.57 2.69 9.74
N ALA A 129 4.59 3.24 9.11
CA ALA A 129 4.43 4.23 8.07
C ALA A 129 5.45 4.05 6.93
N VAL A 130 5.10 4.58 5.78
CA VAL A 130 5.98 4.68 4.62
C VAL A 130 6.39 6.13 4.41
N LEU A 131 7.69 6.35 4.33
CA LEU A 131 8.30 7.56 3.81
C LEU A 131 8.34 7.43 2.29
N VAL A 132 7.72 8.35 1.58
CA VAL A 132 7.68 8.40 0.12
C VAL A 132 8.38 9.67 -0.34
N VAL A 133 9.47 9.54 -1.09
CA VAL A 133 10.16 10.67 -1.73
C VAL A 133 9.81 10.67 -3.20
N TYR A 134 9.27 11.75 -3.71
CA TYR A 134 8.68 11.78 -5.05
C TYR A 134 9.00 13.07 -5.81
N ASP A 135 8.92 12.99 -7.12
CA ASP A 135 9.05 14.13 -8.03
C ASP A 135 7.65 14.76 -8.26
N PRO A 136 7.37 15.94 -7.68
CA PRO A 136 6.04 16.54 -7.74
C PRO A 136 5.62 16.97 -9.16
N VAL A 137 6.54 16.96 -10.12
CA VAL A 137 6.23 17.20 -11.54
C VAL A 137 5.65 15.94 -12.20
N LYS A 138 5.98 14.73 -11.68
CA LYS A 138 5.57 13.45 -12.25
C LYS A 138 4.38 12.83 -11.53
N VAL A 139 4.31 12.99 -10.23
CA VAL A 139 3.20 12.52 -9.39
C VAL A 139 2.92 13.57 -8.33
N SER A 140 1.67 13.99 -8.21
CA SER A 140 1.27 15.00 -7.23
C SER A 140 1.05 14.39 -5.84
N TYR A 141 1.05 15.23 -4.80
CA TYR A 141 0.66 14.79 -3.45
C TYR A 141 -0.80 14.33 -3.40
N GLU A 142 -1.67 14.94 -4.20
CA GLU A 142 -3.08 14.55 -4.33
C GLU A 142 -3.24 13.15 -4.95
N ASP A 143 -2.39 12.79 -5.93
CA ASP A 143 -2.37 11.43 -6.47
C ASP A 143 -1.95 10.41 -5.40
N LEU A 144 -0.93 10.74 -4.59
CA LEU A 144 -0.52 9.89 -3.46
C LEU A 144 -1.62 9.74 -2.41
N LEU A 145 -2.37 10.80 -2.12
CA LEU A 145 -3.53 10.76 -1.21
C LEU A 145 -4.69 9.93 -1.78
N THR A 146 -4.93 10.02 -3.09
CA THR A 146 -5.94 9.20 -3.77
C THR A 146 -5.60 7.72 -3.61
N ILE A 147 -4.37 7.34 -3.93
CA ILE A 147 -3.87 5.97 -3.79
C ILE A 147 -3.94 5.51 -2.33
N PHE A 148 -3.54 6.37 -1.39
CA PHE A 148 -3.62 6.10 0.05
C PHE A 148 -5.04 5.73 0.47
N PHE A 149 -6.04 6.53 0.12
CA PHE A 149 -7.42 6.30 0.54
C PHE A 149 -8.07 5.11 -0.17
N GLU A 150 -7.73 4.82 -1.41
CA GLU A 150 -8.29 3.68 -2.15
C GLU A 150 -7.68 2.34 -1.76
N ALA A 151 -6.42 2.33 -1.27
CA ALA A 151 -5.70 1.11 -0.97
C ALA A 151 -6.06 0.47 0.38
N HIS A 152 -6.66 1.21 1.32
CA HIS A 152 -6.98 0.70 2.65
C HIS A 152 -8.35 1.18 3.12
N ASP A 153 -8.82 0.67 4.25
CA ASP A 153 -10.05 1.13 4.88
C ASP A 153 -9.72 2.14 6.00
N PRO A 154 -9.92 3.46 5.77
CA PRO A 154 -9.55 4.50 6.73
C PRO A 154 -10.55 4.65 7.89
N THR A 155 -11.57 3.78 8.00
CA THR A 155 -12.61 3.86 9.03
C THR A 155 -12.37 2.96 10.22
N GLN A 156 -11.33 2.12 10.20
CA GLN A 156 -11.13 1.02 11.13
C GLN A 156 -10.49 1.40 12.48
N GLY A 157 -10.11 2.65 12.68
CA GLY A 157 -9.48 3.08 13.93
C GLY A 157 -8.09 2.48 14.14
N MET A 158 -7.88 1.84 15.28
CA MET A 158 -6.57 1.27 15.67
C MET A 158 -6.36 -0.14 15.07
N ARG A 159 -6.64 -0.30 13.79
CA ARG A 159 -6.44 -1.55 13.05
C ARG A 159 -6.50 -1.33 11.55
N GLN A 160 -6.06 -2.32 10.79
CA GLN A 160 -6.32 -2.43 9.35
C GLN A 160 -6.50 -3.90 8.96
N GLY A 161 -7.70 -4.25 8.48
CA GLY A 161 -8.04 -5.62 8.13
C GLY A 161 -7.89 -6.58 9.32
N ASN A 162 -7.00 -7.55 9.21
CA ASN A 162 -6.72 -8.53 10.26
C ASN A 162 -5.68 -8.04 11.28
N ASP A 163 -4.96 -6.96 10.98
CA ASP A 163 -3.91 -6.42 11.84
C ASP A 163 -4.51 -5.49 12.89
N ILE A 164 -4.41 -5.87 14.17
CA ILE A 164 -5.00 -5.17 15.31
C ILE A 164 -3.90 -4.54 16.15
N GLY A 165 -3.98 -3.21 16.34
CA GLY A 165 -3.07 -2.43 17.15
C GLY A 165 -2.94 -0.99 16.67
N SER A 166 -2.57 -0.09 17.58
CA SER A 166 -2.38 1.33 17.28
C SER A 166 -1.28 1.59 16.23
N GLN A 167 -0.35 0.64 16.05
CA GLN A 167 0.66 0.70 15.01
C GLN A 167 0.10 0.55 13.59
N TYR A 168 -1.09 -0.03 13.43
CA TYR A 168 -1.74 -0.23 12.13
C TYR A 168 -2.81 0.81 11.81
N ARG A 169 -2.88 1.91 12.61
CA ARG A 169 -3.85 2.98 12.37
C ARG A 169 -3.56 3.71 11.07
N SER A 170 -4.62 4.21 10.45
CA SER A 170 -4.52 5.11 9.32
C SER A 170 -3.99 6.47 9.76
N GLY A 171 -3.02 7.05 9.04
CA GLY A 171 -2.42 8.33 9.38
C GLY A 171 -1.75 9.04 8.22
N ILE A 172 -1.86 10.37 8.19
CA ILE A 172 -1.19 11.27 7.25
C ILE A 172 -0.36 12.25 8.08
N TYR A 173 0.97 12.25 7.87
CA TYR A 173 1.91 13.10 8.59
C TYR A 173 2.50 14.11 7.60
N VAL A 174 2.03 15.36 7.69
CA VAL A 174 2.28 16.40 6.70
C VAL A 174 3.57 17.18 6.98
N HIS A 175 4.35 17.46 5.94
CA HIS A 175 5.65 18.15 6.03
C HIS A 175 5.53 19.67 5.84
N ASN A 176 4.41 20.15 5.32
CA ASN A 176 4.18 21.58 5.09
C ASN A 176 2.67 21.91 5.07
N HIS A 177 2.36 23.23 5.02
CA HIS A 177 0.99 23.72 5.04
C HIS A 177 0.18 23.30 3.81
N ALA A 178 0.80 23.28 2.62
CA ALA A 178 0.11 22.88 1.39
C ALA A 178 -0.35 21.40 1.46
N GLN A 179 0.51 20.50 1.95
CA GLN A 179 0.13 19.11 2.19
C GLN A 179 -1.02 18.98 3.21
N ARG A 180 -1.03 19.82 4.25
CA ARG A 180 -2.12 19.83 5.25
C ARG A 180 -3.45 20.20 4.61
N GLU A 181 -3.49 21.26 3.82
CA GLU A 181 -4.70 21.70 3.14
C GLU A 181 -5.23 20.63 2.16
N GLN A 182 -4.32 20.01 1.38
CA GLN A 182 -4.68 18.93 0.46
C GLN A 182 -5.18 17.69 1.21
N ALA A 183 -4.55 17.30 2.33
CA ALA A 183 -4.99 16.18 3.15
C ALA A 183 -6.36 16.42 3.79
N GLU A 184 -6.63 17.63 4.29
CA GLU A 184 -7.94 18.01 4.84
C GLU A 184 -9.04 17.93 3.78
N MET A 185 -8.79 18.44 2.58
CA MET A 185 -9.72 18.34 1.45
C MET A 185 -9.96 16.88 1.03
N ALA A 186 -8.91 16.06 0.97
CA ALA A 186 -9.00 14.65 0.65
C ALA A 186 -9.84 13.88 1.68
N ILE A 187 -9.59 14.08 2.98
CA ILE A 187 -10.37 13.48 4.07
C ILE A 187 -11.84 13.89 3.97
N GLN A 188 -12.13 15.16 3.69
CA GLN A 188 -13.50 15.64 3.57
C GLN A 188 -14.21 15.02 2.37
N SER A 189 -13.57 15.02 1.20
CA SER A 189 -14.12 14.50 -0.06
C SER A 189 -14.35 13.00 0.03
N TYR A 190 -13.32 12.24 0.43
CA TYR A 190 -13.44 10.79 0.53
C TYR A 190 -14.39 10.36 1.63
N GLY A 191 -14.41 11.08 2.77
CA GLY A 191 -15.37 10.85 3.84
C GLY A 191 -16.82 11.10 3.42
N ALA A 192 -17.07 12.00 2.48
CA ALA A 192 -18.40 12.19 1.90
C ALA A 192 -18.80 11.00 0.99
N ALA A 193 -17.87 10.52 0.16
CA ALA A 193 -18.08 9.35 -0.69
C ALA A 193 -18.34 8.08 0.12
N LEU A 194 -17.52 7.83 1.15
CA LEU A 194 -17.70 6.70 2.07
C LEU A 194 -19.08 6.70 2.76
N ARG A 195 -19.51 7.86 3.26
CA ARG A 195 -20.84 8.00 3.87
C ARG A 195 -21.98 7.72 2.90
N ALA A 196 -21.83 8.12 1.64
CA ALA A 196 -22.83 7.86 0.61
C ALA A 196 -23.01 6.36 0.33
N GLU A 197 -21.94 5.58 0.50
CA GLU A 197 -21.94 4.11 0.35
C GLU A 197 -22.21 3.37 1.69
N GLY A 198 -22.50 4.10 2.78
CA GLY A 198 -22.89 3.54 4.08
C GLY A 198 -21.73 3.10 4.96
N HIS A 199 -20.51 3.55 4.70
CA HIS A 199 -19.34 3.29 5.56
C HIS A 199 -19.32 4.20 6.79
N ASP A 200 -18.58 3.79 7.81
CA ASP A 200 -18.31 4.58 9.00
C ASP A 200 -17.45 5.83 8.69
N PRO A 201 -17.41 6.83 9.58
CA PRO A 201 -16.55 8.00 9.41
C PRO A 201 -15.06 7.63 9.36
N ILE A 202 -14.29 8.41 8.58
CA ILE A 202 -12.83 8.31 8.53
C ILE A 202 -12.24 8.54 9.93
N THR A 203 -11.30 7.68 10.30
CA THR A 203 -10.52 7.74 11.56
C THR A 203 -9.04 8.06 11.33
N THR A 204 -8.66 8.39 10.09
CA THR A 204 -7.28 8.75 9.72
C THR A 204 -6.77 9.89 10.59
N GLU A 205 -5.64 9.68 11.27
CA GLU A 205 -4.92 10.72 11.98
C GLU A 205 -4.30 11.71 10.99
N LEU A 206 -4.51 13.01 11.20
CA LEU A 206 -3.82 14.07 10.45
C LEU A 206 -2.98 14.89 11.42
N ALA A 207 -1.66 14.77 11.32
CA ALA A 207 -0.71 15.44 12.19
C ALA A 207 0.47 16.03 11.41
N ASP A 208 1.22 16.96 12.02
CA ASP A 208 2.50 17.41 11.47
C ASP A 208 3.51 16.26 11.54
N ALA A 209 4.35 16.14 10.51
CA ALA A 209 5.40 15.12 10.47
C ALA A 209 6.42 15.38 11.60
N GLY A 210 6.49 14.43 12.51
CA GLY A 210 7.52 14.35 13.54
C GLY A 210 8.74 13.55 13.05
N PRO A 211 9.61 13.12 13.97
CA PRO A 211 10.71 12.22 13.64
C PRO A 211 10.18 10.94 12.96
N PHE A 212 10.86 10.56 11.88
CA PHE A 212 10.65 9.27 11.22
C PHE A 212 11.80 8.34 11.63
N TYR A 213 11.48 7.27 12.33
CA TYR A 213 12.42 6.24 12.75
C TYR A 213 12.37 5.10 11.74
N TYR A 214 13.43 4.92 10.96
CA TYR A 214 13.51 3.83 9.99
C TYR A 214 13.32 2.48 10.68
N ALA A 215 12.56 1.59 10.06
CA ALA A 215 12.48 0.19 10.50
C ALA A 215 13.75 -0.57 10.12
N GLU A 216 13.94 -1.72 10.75
CA GLU A 216 15.10 -2.59 10.56
C GLU A 216 15.25 -3.01 9.09
N GLU A 217 16.49 -3.28 8.66
CA GLU A 217 16.84 -3.59 7.27
C GLU A 217 15.96 -4.69 6.65
N TYR A 218 15.61 -5.72 7.42
CA TYR A 218 14.79 -6.83 6.93
C TYR A 218 13.32 -6.46 6.65
N HIS A 219 12.88 -5.27 7.06
CA HIS A 219 11.56 -4.74 6.72
C HIS A 219 11.57 -3.92 5.43
N GLN A 220 12.73 -3.33 5.08
CA GLN A 220 12.85 -2.50 3.89
C GLN A 220 12.64 -3.35 2.63
N GLN A 221 11.72 -2.94 1.78
CA GLN A 221 11.31 -3.64 0.56
C GLN A 221 11.02 -5.15 0.80
N TYR A 222 10.37 -5.46 1.92
CA TYR A 222 10.10 -6.84 2.35
C TYR A 222 9.42 -7.69 1.28
N LEU A 223 8.41 -7.17 0.58
CA LEU A 223 7.68 -7.93 -0.44
C LEU A 223 8.50 -8.17 -1.72
N HIS A 224 9.59 -7.43 -1.93
CA HIS A 224 10.56 -7.72 -2.97
C HIS A 224 11.48 -8.88 -2.56
N THR A 225 11.95 -8.88 -1.32
CA THR A 225 12.90 -9.88 -0.82
C THR A 225 12.24 -11.21 -0.43
N VAL A 226 10.95 -11.19 -0.07
CA VAL A 226 10.15 -12.35 0.34
C VAL A 226 8.94 -12.51 -0.59
N PRO A 227 9.10 -13.17 -1.74
CA PRO A 227 8.00 -13.43 -2.67
C PRO A 227 6.86 -14.20 -1.99
N GLY A 228 5.63 -13.67 -2.09
CA GLY A 228 4.45 -14.21 -1.41
C GLY A 228 4.36 -13.85 0.09
N GLY A 229 5.10 -12.86 0.53
CA GLY A 229 4.98 -12.26 1.85
C GLY A 229 3.58 -11.70 2.12
N TYR A 230 3.27 -11.48 3.40
CA TYR A 230 1.97 -10.98 3.81
C TYR A 230 1.71 -9.55 3.29
N CYS A 231 0.58 -9.35 2.63
CA CYS A 231 0.03 -8.04 2.28
C CYS A 231 -1.39 -7.93 2.85
N GLY A 232 -1.56 -7.08 3.87
CA GLY A 232 -2.85 -6.87 4.55
C GLY A 232 -3.71 -5.76 3.96
N LEU A 233 -3.25 -5.09 2.90
CA LEU A 233 -3.97 -3.97 2.29
C LEU A 233 -5.25 -4.45 1.60
N LYS A 234 -6.36 -3.76 1.93
CA LYS A 234 -7.64 -3.94 1.27
C LYS A 234 -8.45 -2.65 1.41
N GLY A 235 -8.70 -2.01 0.29
CA GLY A 235 -9.56 -0.82 0.22
C GLY A 235 -11.04 -1.12 0.45
N THR A 236 -11.83 -0.06 0.60
CA THR A 236 -13.29 -0.11 0.75
C THR A 236 -14.01 -0.40 -0.56
N GLY A 237 -13.34 -0.23 -1.70
CA GLY A 237 -13.92 -0.27 -3.04
C GLY A 237 -14.59 1.04 -3.48
N VAL A 238 -14.58 2.06 -2.63
CA VAL A 238 -15.09 3.41 -2.95
C VAL A 238 -13.97 4.21 -3.62
N ALA A 239 -14.27 4.85 -4.76
CA ALA A 239 -13.32 5.70 -5.45
C ALA A 239 -13.13 7.04 -4.75
N CYS A 240 -11.88 7.50 -4.66
CA CYS A 240 -11.50 8.77 -4.05
C CYS A 240 -11.52 9.87 -5.13
N ALA A 241 -12.60 10.65 -5.21
CA ALA A 241 -12.66 11.83 -6.05
C ALA A 241 -12.16 13.05 -5.26
N ILE A 242 -10.87 13.30 -5.26
CA ILE A 242 -10.31 14.57 -4.77
C ILE A 242 -10.56 15.59 -5.90
N ALA A 243 -11.42 16.59 -5.65
CA ALA A 243 -11.56 17.68 -6.59
C ALA A 243 -10.23 18.46 -6.60
N PRO A 244 -9.62 18.70 -7.78
CA PRO A 244 -8.38 19.48 -7.84
C PRO A 244 -8.63 20.84 -7.19
N ALA A 245 -7.69 21.27 -6.32
CA ALA A 245 -7.73 22.58 -5.72
C ALA A 245 -7.82 23.62 -6.83
N THR A 246 -8.80 24.50 -6.78
CA THR A 246 -8.93 25.61 -7.70
C THR A 246 -7.78 26.58 -7.44
N VAL A 247 -6.65 26.34 -8.05
CA VAL A 247 -5.57 27.32 -8.16
C VAL A 247 -6.08 28.38 -9.13
N SER A 248 -6.43 29.55 -8.59
CA SER A 248 -6.76 30.70 -9.40
C SER A 248 -5.55 31.10 -10.22
N GLY A 249 -5.59 30.87 -11.53
CA GLY A 249 -4.67 31.44 -12.50
C GLY A 249 -3.66 30.48 -13.11
N GLY A 250 -4.11 29.65 -13.99
CA GLY A 250 -3.35 28.90 -14.94
C GLY A 250 -4.26 27.90 -15.61
N GLU A 251 -4.75 28.22 -16.81
CA GLU A 251 -5.43 27.25 -17.65
C GLU A 251 -4.47 26.08 -17.90
N HIS A 252 -4.54 25.04 -17.05
CA HIS A 252 -4.13 23.71 -17.47
C HIS A 252 -5.29 23.16 -18.28
N ASP A 253 -5.15 23.28 -19.60
CA ASP A 253 -5.88 22.46 -20.55
C ASP A 253 -5.91 21.03 -19.98
N THR A 254 -7.08 20.57 -19.59
CA THR A 254 -7.39 19.15 -19.63
C THR A 254 -7.43 18.78 -21.10
N ALA A 255 -6.22 18.60 -21.67
CA ALA A 255 -6.07 17.89 -22.92
C ALA A 255 -6.59 16.48 -22.61
N THR A 256 -7.85 16.27 -22.89
CA THR A 256 -8.43 14.94 -22.96
C THR A 256 -7.50 14.15 -23.85
N ASP A 257 -6.80 13.14 -23.28
CA ASP A 257 -5.95 12.23 -24.07
C ASP A 257 -6.79 11.78 -25.28
N PRO A 258 -6.42 12.19 -26.51
CA PRO A 258 -7.26 11.96 -27.70
C PRO A 258 -7.45 10.47 -28.00
N GLY A 259 -6.71 9.59 -27.31
CA GLY A 259 -6.86 8.15 -27.41
C GLY A 259 -7.96 7.57 -26.52
N LEU A 260 -8.46 8.31 -25.53
CA LEU A 260 -9.49 7.79 -24.62
C LEU A 260 -10.87 7.75 -25.30
N LYS A 261 -11.53 6.60 -25.19
CA LYS A 261 -12.89 6.34 -25.70
C LYS A 261 -13.91 6.53 -24.57
N PRO A 262 -15.16 7.02 -24.86
CA PRO A 262 -16.24 7.04 -23.87
C PRO A 262 -16.52 5.64 -23.32
N LEU A 263 -16.80 5.54 -22.02
CA LEU A 263 -17.14 4.25 -21.41
C LEU A 263 -18.64 3.95 -21.60
N PRO A 264 -19.00 2.82 -22.22
CA PRO A 264 -20.35 2.29 -22.20
C PRO A 264 -20.81 2.00 -20.76
N LYS A 265 -22.08 2.27 -20.47
CA LYS A 265 -22.66 2.14 -19.12
C LYS A 265 -23.34 0.78 -18.89
N THR A 266 -23.67 0.07 -19.97
CA THR A 266 -24.37 -1.22 -19.91
C THR A 266 -23.67 -2.28 -20.77
N GLU A 267 -23.88 -3.55 -20.46
CA GLU A 267 -23.34 -4.65 -21.27
C GLU A 267 -23.87 -4.65 -22.73
N ASP A 268 -25.08 -4.17 -22.95
CA ASP A 268 -25.63 -4.02 -24.32
C ASP A 268 -24.92 -2.90 -25.10
N GLU A 269 -24.52 -1.83 -24.44
CA GLU A 269 -23.70 -0.78 -25.04
C GLU A 269 -22.28 -1.28 -25.32
N TRP A 270 -21.67 -2.06 -24.40
CA TRP A 270 -20.39 -2.71 -24.63
C TRP A 270 -20.44 -3.66 -25.84
N ARG A 271 -21.51 -4.46 -25.96
CA ARG A 271 -21.70 -5.38 -27.07
C ARG A 271 -21.86 -4.68 -28.43
N LYS A 272 -22.38 -3.45 -28.41
CA LYS A 272 -22.50 -2.59 -29.60
C LYS A 272 -21.21 -1.86 -29.95
N ALA A 273 -20.43 -1.46 -28.92
CA ALA A 273 -19.19 -0.72 -29.09
C ALA A 273 -18.01 -1.62 -29.51
N LEU A 274 -18.03 -2.89 -29.09
CA LEU A 274 -16.98 -3.88 -29.36
C LEU A 274 -17.47 -4.86 -30.44
N GLY A 275 -16.55 -5.29 -31.29
CA GLY A 275 -16.81 -6.41 -32.19
C GLY A 275 -17.02 -7.72 -31.41
N PRO A 276 -17.66 -8.74 -32.03
CA PRO A 276 -17.98 -9.98 -31.32
C PRO A 276 -16.76 -10.67 -30.67
N GLU A 277 -15.61 -10.63 -31.31
CA GLU A 277 -14.36 -11.20 -30.78
C GLU A 277 -13.79 -10.37 -29.63
N GLN A 278 -13.73 -9.06 -29.80
CA GLN A 278 -13.33 -8.14 -28.73
C GLN A 278 -14.24 -8.26 -27.50
N TYR A 279 -15.56 -8.31 -27.71
CA TYR A 279 -16.50 -8.46 -26.60
C TYR A 279 -16.29 -9.77 -25.85
N LYS A 280 -16.07 -10.88 -26.58
CA LYS A 280 -15.79 -12.19 -25.97
C LYS A 280 -14.53 -12.17 -25.12
N VAL A 281 -13.46 -11.53 -25.59
CA VAL A 281 -12.18 -11.45 -24.84
C VAL A 281 -12.30 -10.44 -23.70
N LEU A 282 -12.64 -9.19 -24.02
CA LEU A 282 -12.58 -8.07 -23.08
C LEU A 282 -13.66 -8.12 -21.99
N ARG A 283 -14.87 -8.63 -22.29
CA ARG A 283 -16.02 -8.61 -21.36
C ARG A 283 -16.41 -9.99 -20.83
N GLN A 284 -16.00 -11.07 -21.48
CA GLN A 284 -16.31 -12.45 -21.07
C GLN A 284 -15.06 -13.24 -20.67
N ALA A 285 -13.93 -12.57 -20.43
CA ALA A 285 -12.65 -13.17 -20.06
C ALA A 285 -12.22 -14.32 -21.00
N GLY A 286 -12.49 -14.15 -22.30
CA GLY A 286 -12.06 -15.11 -23.33
C GLY A 286 -10.59 -14.98 -23.63
N THR A 287 -10.06 -15.95 -24.37
CA THR A 287 -8.69 -15.94 -24.87
C THR A 287 -8.73 -16.16 -26.39
N GLU A 288 -7.98 -15.35 -27.15
CA GLU A 288 -7.79 -15.54 -28.57
C GLU A 288 -6.90 -16.77 -28.86
N ARG A 289 -6.90 -17.27 -30.08
CA ARG A 289 -6.04 -18.42 -30.45
C ARG A 289 -4.57 -17.96 -30.49
N PRO A 290 -3.62 -18.80 -30.00
CA PRO A 290 -2.21 -18.49 -30.06
C PRO A 290 -1.73 -18.28 -31.51
N GLY A 291 -0.90 -17.25 -31.71
CA GLY A 291 -0.28 -16.95 -33.01
C GLY A 291 -1.21 -16.27 -34.03
N THR A 292 -2.47 -15.98 -33.69
CA THR A 292 -3.40 -15.33 -34.62
C THR A 292 -3.49 -13.80 -34.42
N GLY A 293 -2.96 -13.28 -33.32
CA GLY A 293 -3.08 -11.87 -32.96
C GLY A 293 -2.19 -10.97 -33.82
N GLU A 294 -2.72 -9.82 -34.21
CA GLU A 294 -2.04 -8.80 -35.03
C GLU A 294 -0.72 -8.35 -34.40
N TYR A 295 -0.74 -8.08 -33.09
CA TYR A 295 0.41 -7.52 -32.37
C TYR A 295 1.47 -8.53 -31.94
N ASN A 296 1.36 -9.81 -32.33
CA ASN A 296 2.40 -10.80 -32.05
C ASN A 296 3.74 -10.45 -32.72
N ALA A 297 3.68 -9.93 -33.95
CA ALA A 297 4.86 -9.63 -34.78
C ALA A 297 5.06 -8.12 -35.09
N VAL A 298 4.28 -7.24 -34.46
CA VAL A 298 4.42 -5.78 -34.60
C VAL A 298 5.39 -5.26 -33.55
N TRP A 299 6.43 -4.53 -33.99
CA TRP A 299 7.52 -4.01 -33.15
C TRP A 299 7.70 -2.49 -33.29
N ASP A 300 6.67 -1.81 -33.81
CA ASP A 300 6.68 -0.37 -33.99
C ASP A 300 6.68 0.34 -32.63
N GLU A 301 7.36 1.51 -32.58
CA GLU A 301 7.45 2.31 -31.35
C GLU A 301 6.13 3.00 -31.05
N GLY A 302 5.68 2.90 -29.79
CA GLY A 302 4.44 3.51 -29.38
C GLY A 302 3.93 3.03 -28.03
N THR A 303 2.69 3.37 -27.75
CA THR A 303 1.98 2.95 -26.55
C THR A 303 0.86 2.00 -26.91
N TYR A 304 0.86 0.81 -26.32
CA TYR A 304 -0.25 -0.12 -26.39
C TYR A 304 -1.36 0.30 -25.43
N ARG A 305 -2.56 0.50 -26.00
CA ARG A 305 -3.75 0.99 -25.29
C ARG A 305 -4.82 -0.08 -25.18
N CYS A 306 -5.70 0.04 -24.20
CA CYS A 306 -6.88 -0.82 -24.08
C CYS A 306 -7.80 -0.63 -25.29
N ALA A 307 -8.05 -1.68 -26.05
CA ALA A 307 -8.91 -1.65 -27.23
C ALA A 307 -10.37 -1.21 -26.90
N ALA A 308 -10.82 -1.50 -25.66
CA ALA A 308 -12.15 -1.13 -25.20
C ALA A 308 -12.29 0.38 -24.91
N CYS A 309 -11.34 0.97 -24.17
CA CYS A 309 -11.51 2.32 -23.61
C CYS A 309 -10.37 3.31 -23.94
N GLY A 310 -9.32 2.85 -24.62
CA GLY A 310 -8.19 3.70 -25.01
C GLY A 310 -7.20 4.01 -23.87
N ASN A 311 -7.36 3.43 -22.67
CA ASN A 311 -6.42 3.61 -21.57
C ASN A 311 -5.01 3.14 -21.97
N PRO A 312 -3.94 3.95 -21.79
CA PRO A 312 -2.58 3.50 -22.05
C PRO A 312 -2.21 2.36 -21.08
N LEU A 313 -1.62 1.28 -21.59
CA LEU A 313 -1.36 0.05 -20.82
C LEU A 313 0.12 -0.31 -20.76
N PHE A 314 0.81 -0.32 -21.92
CA PHE A 314 2.19 -0.77 -22.03
C PHE A 314 2.97 0.13 -22.98
N ASP A 315 4.24 0.37 -22.70
CA ASP A 315 5.16 0.99 -23.66
C ASP A 315 5.79 -0.10 -24.54
N SER A 316 5.96 0.19 -25.83
CA SER A 316 6.56 -0.75 -26.80
C SER A 316 7.97 -1.19 -26.41
N SER A 317 8.71 -0.36 -25.66
CA SER A 317 10.08 -0.69 -25.18
C SER A 317 10.11 -1.88 -24.21
N THR A 318 8.97 -2.18 -23.55
CA THR A 318 8.87 -3.31 -22.62
C THR A 318 8.40 -4.60 -23.29
N LYS A 319 8.11 -4.55 -24.61
CA LYS A 319 7.67 -5.70 -25.37
C LYS A 319 8.82 -6.63 -25.73
N PHE A 320 8.60 -7.93 -25.62
CA PHE A 320 9.60 -8.94 -25.99
C PHE A 320 8.93 -10.19 -26.61
N ASP A 321 9.71 -10.95 -27.40
CA ASP A 321 9.24 -12.20 -27.95
C ASP A 321 9.49 -13.37 -26.98
N HIS A 322 8.41 -13.93 -26.45
CA HIS A 322 8.46 -15.12 -25.59
C HIS A 322 8.18 -16.41 -26.37
N GLY A 323 7.66 -16.31 -27.59
CA GLY A 323 7.25 -17.50 -28.38
C GLY A 323 5.97 -18.15 -27.89
N CYS A 324 5.19 -17.56 -26.98
CA CYS A 324 3.95 -18.14 -26.44
C CYS A 324 2.75 -18.02 -27.39
N GLY A 325 2.86 -17.20 -28.43
CA GLY A 325 1.80 -16.96 -29.40
C GLY A 325 0.89 -15.77 -29.06
N TRP A 326 1.24 -14.96 -28.06
CA TRP A 326 0.56 -13.72 -27.68
C TRP A 326 1.59 -12.61 -27.43
N PRO A 327 1.21 -11.32 -27.63
CA PRO A 327 2.06 -10.20 -27.28
C PRO A 327 2.47 -10.28 -25.81
N SER A 328 3.78 -10.17 -25.54
CA SER A 328 4.33 -10.23 -24.19
C SER A 328 5.06 -8.96 -23.83
N PHE A 329 4.81 -8.43 -22.64
CA PHE A 329 5.43 -7.21 -22.10
C PHE A 329 6.07 -7.51 -20.75
N GLY A 330 7.15 -6.83 -20.44
CA GLY A 330 7.86 -6.98 -19.16
C GLY A 330 7.29 -6.12 -18.05
N GLU A 331 6.63 -5.01 -18.41
CA GLU A 331 6.13 -4.03 -17.47
C GLU A 331 4.87 -3.36 -18.00
N ALA A 332 3.89 -3.09 -17.13
CA ALA A 332 2.74 -2.25 -17.44
C ALA A 332 3.01 -0.80 -17.02
N LEU A 333 2.38 0.16 -17.70
CA LEU A 333 2.42 1.56 -17.28
C LEU A 333 1.81 1.71 -15.87
N PRO A 334 2.34 2.61 -15.04
CA PRO A 334 1.87 2.80 -13.67
C PRO A 334 0.37 3.05 -13.60
N GLY A 335 -0.34 2.31 -12.73
CA GLY A 335 -1.79 2.43 -12.56
C GLY A 335 -2.64 2.00 -13.76
N ALA A 336 -2.05 1.44 -14.81
CA ALA A 336 -2.75 1.10 -16.05
C ALA A 336 -3.60 -0.18 -15.95
N VAL A 337 -3.22 -1.10 -15.08
CA VAL A 337 -3.85 -2.42 -14.95
C VAL A 337 -4.15 -2.78 -13.49
N THR A 338 -5.11 -3.67 -13.30
CA THR A 338 -5.44 -4.30 -12.01
C THR A 338 -5.27 -5.81 -12.11
N TYR A 339 -5.06 -6.48 -10.97
CA TYR A 339 -4.75 -7.90 -10.87
C TYR A 339 -5.83 -8.63 -10.10
N ILE A 340 -6.30 -9.77 -10.63
CA ILE A 340 -7.31 -10.62 -9.98
C ILE A 340 -6.82 -12.07 -10.00
N GLU A 341 -6.96 -12.77 -8.90
CA GLU A 341 -6.66 -14.20 -8.85
C GLU A 341 -7.69 -14.98 -9.67
N ASP A 342 -7.23 -15.67 -10.71
CA ASP A 342 -8.03 -16.57 -11.56
C ASP A 342 -7.77 -18.03 -11.17
N ARG A 343 -8.82 -18.69 -10.66
CA ARG A 343 -8.81 -20.11 -10.27
C ARG A 343 -9.55 -21.03 -11.26
N THR A 344 -9.82 -20.55 -12.46
CA THR A 344 -10.54 -21.33 -13.46
C THR A 344 -9.68 -22.47 -14.01
N PHE A 345 -10.31 -23.51 -14.50
CA PHE A 345 -9.68 -24.72 -15.08
C PHE A 345 -8.70 -25.45 -14.14
N GLY A 346 -8.83 -25.30 -12.81
CA GLY A 346 -7.95 -25.97 -11.84
C GLY A 346 -6.53 -25.40 -11.75
N MET A 347 -6.27 -24.23 -12.34
CA MET A 347 -5.02 -23.49 -12.26
C MET A 347 -5.19 -22.25 -11.39
N VAL A 348 -4.11 -21.81 -10.76
CA VAL A 348 -4.06 -20.49 -10.08
C VAL A 348 -3.21 -19.58 -10.94
N ARG A 349 -3.81 -18.52 -11.48
CA ARG A 349 -3.15 -17.54 -12.34
C ARG A 349 -3.51 -16.14 -11.88
N THR A 350 -2.75 -15.14 -12.32
CA THR A 350 -3.06 -13.73 -12.11
C THR A 350 -3.67 -13.14 -13.39
N GLU A 351 -4.97 -12.89 -13.37
CA GLU A 351 -5.66 -12.17 -14.45
C GLU A 351 -5.27 -10.69 -14.43
N VAL A 352 -5.01 -10.13 -15.61
CA VAL A 352 -4.71 -8.71 -15.80
C VAL A 352 -5.92 -8.04 -16.46
N ARG A 353 -6.42 -6.98 -15.82
CA ARG A 353 -7.53 -6.16 -16.32
C ARG A 353 -7.11 -4.71 -16.51
N CYS A 354 -7.78 -4.01 -17.41
CA CYS A 354 -7.62 -2.57 -17.56
C CYS A 354 -8.15 -1.83 -16.32
N ALA A 355 -7.32 -1.01 -15.68
CA ALA A 355 -7.72 -0.25 -14.47
C ALA A 355 -8.88 0.71 -14.73
N ARG A 356 -9.06 1.24 -15.96
CA ARG A 356 -10.11 2.21 -16.29
C ARG A 356 -11.48 1.59 -16.56
N CYS A 357 -11.55 0.44 -17.25
CA CYS A 357 -12.82 -0.13 -17.72
C CYS A 357 -13.04 -1.59 -17.29
N GLU A 358 -12.13 -2.14 -16.48
CA GLU A 358 -12.15 -3.51 -15.93
C GLU A 358 -12.20 -4.63 -16.99
N SER A 359 -11.93 -4.30 -18.25
CA SER A 359 -11.88 -5.29 -19.31
C SER A 359 -10.72 -6.26 -19.13
N HIS A 360 -10.98 -7.54 -19.34
CA HIS A 360 -9.95 -8.59 -19.36
C HIS A 360 -8.93 -8.33 -20.46
N LEU A 361 -7.64 -8.34 -20.11
CA LEU A 361 -6.54 -8.15 -21.06
C LEU A 361 -5.77 -9.44 -21.34
N GLY A 362 -5.52 -10.23 -20.31
CA GLY A 362 -4.70 -11.43 -20.34
C GLY A 362 -4.31 -11.89 -18.96
N HIS A 363 -3.11 -12.46 -18.82
CA HIS A 363 -2.58 -12.97 -17.55
C HIS A 363 -1.12 -12.56 -17.35
N LEU A 364 -0.73 -12.42 -16.10
CA LEU A 364 0.65 -12.24 -15.66
C LEU A 364 1.26 -13.58 -15.27
N PHE A 365 2.49 -13.83 -15.75
CA PHE A 365 3.31 -15.00 -15.45
C PHE A 365 4.67 -14.57 -14.90
N ASN A 366 5.36 -15.47 -14.19
CA ASN A 366 6.67 -15.23 -13.56
C ASN A 366 7.81 -15.94 -14.33
N ASP A 367 7.67 -16.08 -15.64
CA ASP A 367 8.61 -16.76 -16.54
C ASP A 367 9.19 -15.81 -17.61
N GLY A 368 9.09 -14.49 -17.36
CA GLY A 368 9.63 -13.44 -18.22
C GLY A 368 11.14 -13.24 -18.07
N PRO A 369 11.72 -12.28 -18.82
CA PRO A 369 13.14 -11.95 -18.78
C PRO A 369 13.56 -11.40 -17.40
N ARG A 370 14.82 -11.66 -17.01
CA ARG A 370 15.37 -11.15 -15.72
C ARG A 370 15.43 -9.63 -15.65
N GLU A 371 15.61 -8.97 -16.78
CA GLU A 371 15.60 -7.50 -16.89
C GLU A 371 14.23 -6.88 -16.54
N HIS A 372 13.16 -7.67 -16.57
CA HIS A 372 11.82 -7.30 -16.13
C HIS A 372 11.38 -8.06 -14.86
N ASN A 373 12.33 -8.35 -13.97
CA ASN A 373 12.10 -9.05 -12.70
C ASN A 373 11.36 -10.39 -12.86
N GLY A 374 11.48 -11.05 -14.03
CA GLY A 374 10.79 -12.28 -14.36
C GLY A 374 9.31 -12.11 -14.70
N ALA A 375 8.78 -10.89 -14.75
CA ALA A 375 7.40 -10.62 -15.10
C ALA A 375 7.16 -10.81 -16.61
N ARG A 376 6.03 -11.43 -16.95
CA ARG A 376 5.55 -11.56 -18.33
C ARG A 376 4.04 -11.30 -18.36
N PHE A 377 3.68 -10.14 -18.86
CA PHE A 377 2.30 -9.78 -19.19
C PHE A 377 1.95 -10.39 -20.54
N CYS A 378 1.22 -11.51 -20.54
CA CYS A 378 0.78 -12.20 -21.73
C CYS A 378 -0.62 -11.71 -22.10
N MET A 379 -0.70 -10.78 -23.08
CA MET A 379 -1.92 -10.06 -23.40
C MET A 379 -2.58 -10.61 -24.68
N ASN A 380 -3.92 -10.60 -24.71
CA ASN A 380 -4.64 -10.85 -25.94
C ASN A 380 -4.40 -9.70 -26.91
N SER A 381 -3.97 -9.98 -28.13
CA SER A 381 -3.76 -8.97 -29.17
C SER A 381 -5.02 -8.16 -29.46
N VAL A 382 -6.18 -8.82 -29.50
CA VAL A 382 -7.48 -8.19 -29.71
C VAL A 382 -7.91 -7.26 -28.57
N ALA A 383 -7.25 -7.33 -27.40
CA ALA A 383 -7.55 -6.51 -26.24
C ALA A 383 -6.72 -5.21 -26.17
N ILE A 384 -5.77 -5.04 -27.09
CA ILE A 384 -4.87 -3.88 -27.13
C ILE A 384 -4.84 -3.25 -28.53
N ASP A 385 -4.63 -1.94 -28.59
CA ASP A 385 -4.41 -1.15 -29.83
C ASP A 385 -3.08 -0.43 -29.72
N LEU A 386 -2.23 -0.45 -30.75
CA LEU A 386 -0.98 0.32 -30.78
C LEU A 386 -1.26 1.76 -31.25
N GLN A 387 -0.88 2.72 -30.45
CA GLN A 387 -0.76 4.11 -30.85
C GLN A 387 0.72 4.41 -31.10
N GLU A 388 1.10 4.52 -32.38
CA GLU A 388 2.46 4.88 -32.79
C GLU A 388 2.82 6.28 -32.29
N ARG A 389 4.11 6.49 -32.02
CA ARG A 389 4.68 7.80 -31.63
C ARG A 389 4.91 8.70 -32.82
#